data_c967433e40ea4a1bac64ad426edf34a8
#
_entry.id   c967433e40ea4a1bac64ad426edf34a8
#
_cell.length_a   1.000
_cell.length_b   1.000
_cell.length_c   1.000
_cell.angle_alpha   90.00
_cell.angle_beta   90.00
_cell.angle_gamma   90.00
#
_symmetry.space_group_name_H-M   'P 1'
#
loop_
_entity.id
_entity.type
_entity.pdbx_description
1 polymer ?
#
loop_
_entity_poly.entity_id
_entity_poly.type
_entity_poly.pdbx_seq_one_letter_code
_entity_poly.pdbx_strand_id
1 'polypeptide(L)'
;VVEHVKYPVDASGKVLKKSRPYIVDPAEEGAELARWSVSSLGFGKFMCDIFDWWVRNDVGSYFVNLFDCTLANYCGVMPGSCVYAKVCGGNSIIEHNGDVYPCDHFVYTKYKLGNIQDKSLREMMQSSEQVKFGLDKRSSLPSKCLRCKWEFVCHGECPKHRFNRTENGDTGLNAL
;
A
#
# COMPACT_ATOMS: atom_id res chain seq x y z
N VAL A 1 5.99 -0.96 -8.34
CA VAL A 1 6.26 -0.57 -6.95
C VAL A 1 6.44 0.94 -6.91
N VAL A 2 5.89 1.57 -5.88
CA VAL A 2 6.07 3.00 -5.58
C VAL A 2 6.67 3.10 -4.18
N GLU A 3 7.85 3.72 -4.08
CA GLU A 3 8.61 3.79 -2.83
C GLU A 3 9.10 5.21 -2.57
N HIS A 4 9.21 5.55 -1.28
CA HIS A 4 9.88 6.76 -0.82
C HIS A 4 11.22 6.43 -0.19
N VAL A 5 12.19 7.26 -0.48
CA VAL A 5 13.57 7.08 -0.02
C VAL A 5 14.16 8.36 0.54
N LYS A 6 15.16 8.19 1.39
CA LYS A 6 16.11 9.23 1.76
C LYS A 6 17.51 8.85 1.33
N TYR A 7 18.32 9.84 1.08
CA TYR A 7 19.75 9.66 0.85
C TYR A 7 20.52 10.00 2.14
N PRO A 8 21.62 9.28 2.41
CA PRO A 8 22.49 9.64 3.52
C PRO A 8 22.97 11.09 3.43
N VAL A 9 23.28 11.68 4.57
CA VAL A 9 23.92 13.00 4.66
C VAL A 9 25.33 12.84 5.20
N ASP A 10 26.26 13.69 4.82
CA ASP A 10 27.61 13.76 5.40
C ASP A 10 27.59 14.54 6.72
N ALA A 11 28.74 14.63 7.36
CA ALA A 11 28.90 15.31 8.65
C ALA A 11 28.57 16.83 8.59
N SER A 12 28.51 17.43 7.40
CA SER A 12 28.10 18.83 7.19
C SER A 12 26.59 18.98 6.94
N GLY A 13 25.83 17.88 6.88
CA GLY A 13 24.40 17.87 6.54
C GLY A 13 24.11 17.87 5.03
N LYS A 14 25.12 17.73 4.17
CA LYS A 14 24.94 17.69 2.70
C LYS A 14 24.43 16.31 2.26
N VAL A 15 23.38 16.30 1.47
CA VAL A 15 22.75 15.07 0.94
C VAL A 15 23.66 14.38 -0.10
N LEU A 16 23.95 13.10 0.12
CA LEU A 16 24.82 12.28 -0.73
C LEU A 16 23.98 11.54 -1.80
N LYS A 17 23.47 12.23 -2.81
CA LYS A 17 22.64 11.65 -3.90
C LYS A 17 23.29 10.52 -4.71
N LYS A 18 24.62 10.35 -4.64
CA LYS A 18 25.35 9.25 -5.28
C LYS A 18 25.42 8.00 -4.40
N SER A 19 25.12 8.11 -3.14
CA SER A 19 25.07 6.96 -2.20
C SER A 19 23.76 6.17 -2.39
N ARG A 20 23.78 4.91 -1.90
CA ARG A 20 22.59 4.07 -1.92
C ARG A 20 21.51 4.70 -1.01
N PRO A 21 20.30 4.99 -1.55
CA PRO A 21 19.20 5.45 -0.71
C PRO A 21 18.63 4.31 0.13
N TYR A 22 17.92 4.66 1.19
CA TYR A 22 17.16 3.73 2.03
C TYR A 22 15.68 4.09 2.03
N ILE A 23 14.83 3.06 2.13
CA ILE A 23 13.36 3.21 2.10
C ILE A 23 12.90 3.82 3.42
N VAL A 24 11.96 4.78 3.32
CA VAL A 24 11.37 5.49 4.47
C VAL A 24 9.87 5.59 4.34
N ASP A 25 9.21 5.94 5.45
CA ASP A 25 7.80 6.30 5.43
C ASP A 25 7.60 7.56 4.55
N PRO A 26 6.60 7.58 3.65
CA PRO A 26 6.28 8.75 2.83
C PRO A 26 6.01 10.04 3.61
N ALA A 27 5.60 9.91 4.87
CA ALA A 27 5.33 11.05 5.75
C ALA A 27 6.58 11.64 6.41
N GLU A 28 7.75 11.00 6.29
CA GLU A 28 8.99 11.53 6.85
C GLU A 28 9.46 12.79 6.13
N GLU A 29 9.89 13.77 6.91
CA GLU A 29 10.48 14.99 6.35
C GLU A 29 11.69 14.67 5.47
N GLY A 30 11.74 15.25 4.26
CA GLY A 30 12.79 14.98 3.27
C GLY A 30 12.69 13.64 2.55
N ALA A 31 11.57 12.91 2.67
CA ALA A 31 11.31 11.74 1.85
C ALA A 31 11.09 12.15 0.39
N GLU A 32 11.75 11.45 -0.53
CA GLU A 32 11.64 11.68 -1.97
C GLU A 32 11.11 10.41 -2.66
N LEU A 33 10.39 10.59 -3.77
CA LEU A 33 9.95 9.45 -4.58
C LEU A 33 11.17 8.76 -5.21
N ALA A 34 11.28 7.46 -5.03
CA ALA A 34 12.39 6.67 -5.58
C ALA A 34 12.38 6.71 -7.12
N ARG A 35 13.56 6.80 -7.73
CA ARG A 35 13.73 6.88 -9.19
C ARG A 35 13.17 5.70 -9.97
N TRP A 36 13.03 4.56 -9.32
CA TRP A 36 12.45 3.34 -9.90
C TRP A 36 10.94 3.23 -9.69
N SER A 37 10.30 4.21 -9.07
CA SER A 37 8.85 4.23 -8.90
C SER A 37 8.17 4.41 -10.27
N VAL A 38 7.12 3.61 -10.50
CA VAL A 38 6.34 3.70 -11.74
C VAL A 38 5.33 4.86 -11.66
N SER A 39 5.04 5.48 -12.80
CA SER A 39 3.97 6.47 -12.88
C SER A 39 2.61 5.79 -13.02
N SER A 40 1.56 6.42 -12.48
CA SER A 40 0.17 5.91 -12.58
C SER A 40 -0.27 5.69 -14.04
N LEU A 41 0.05 6.63 -14.92
CA LEU A 41 -0.30 6.53 -16.34
C LEU A 41 0.45 5.38 -17.03
N GLY A 42 1.75 5.23 -16.75
CA GLY A 42 2.57 4.14 -17.28
C GLY A 42 2.10 2.78 -16.77
N PHE A 43 1.79 2.68 -15.48
CA PHE A 43 1.24 1.44 -14.90
C PHE A 43 -0.12 1.10 -15.46
N GLY A 44 -1.03 2.08 -15.56
CA GLY A 44 -2.36 1.87 -16.12
C GLY A 44 -2.31 1.39 -17.56
N LYS A 45 -1.48 2.05 -18.43
CA LYS A 45 -1.30 1.60 -19.81
C LYS A 45 -0.76 0.17 -19.88
N PHE A 46 0.28 -0.13 -19.13
CA PHE A 46 0.89 -1.47 -19.07
C PHE A 46 -0.15 -2.54 -18.70
N MET A 47 -0.98 -2.27 -17.69
CA MET A 47 -2.01 -3.23 -17.27
C MET A 47 -3.14 -3.36 -18.31
N CYS A 48 -3.50 -2.29 -19.01
CA CYS A 48 -4.46 -2.37 -20.13
C CYS A 48 -3.91 -3.22 -21.29
N ASP A 49 -2.65 -3.01 -21.67
CA ASP A 49 -2.02 -3.77 -22.75
C ASP A 49 -1.96 -5.29 -22.40
N ILE A 50 -1.66 -5.63 -21.12
CA ILE A 50 -1.71 -7.02 -20.64
C ILE A 50 -3.14 -7.56 -20.67
N PHE A 51 -4.14 -6.77 -20.18
CA PHE A 51 -5.52 -7.21 -20.15
C PHE A 51 -6.06 -7.50 -21.56
N ASP A 52 -5.76 -6.66 -22.53
CA ASP A 52 -6.21 -6.81 -23.93
C ASP A 52 -5.69 -8.11 -24.58
N TRP A 53 -4.50 -8.56 -24.19
CA TRP A 53 -3.99 -9.85 -24.59
C TRP A 53 -4.64 -10.98 -23.79
N TRP A 54 -4.56 -10.88 -22.45
CA TRP A 54 -4.99 -11.92 -21.53
C TRP A 54 -6.44 -12.33 -21.71
N VAL A 55 -7.34 -11.36 -21.90
CA VAL A 55 -8.77 -11.64 -22.02
C VAL A 55 -9.11 -12.46 -23.27
N ARG A 56 -8.25 -12.45 -24.28
CA ARG A 56 -8.47 -13.19 -25.53
C ARG A 56 -7.73 -14.54 -25.57
N ASN A 57 -6.64 -14.67 -24.82
CA ASN A 57 -5.73 -15.80 -25.02
C ASN A 57 -5.51 -16.67 -23.75
N ASP A 58 -5.58 -16.07 -22.55
CA ASP A 58 -4.99 -16.66 -21.35
C ASP A 58 -6.00 -16.85 -20.21
N VAL A 59 -7.26 -16.47 -20.36
CA VAL A 59 -8.31 -16.64 -19.34
C VAL A 59 -8.43 -18.14 -18.97
N GLY A 60 -8.32 -18.45 -17.66
CA GLY A 60 -8.35 -19.81 -17.15
C GLY A 60 -7.03 -20.58 -17.25
N SER A 61 -6.04 -20.06 -17.98
CA SER A 61 -4.70 -20.65 -18.09
C SER A 61 -3.65 -19.91 -17.27
N TYR A 62 -3.72 -18.58 -17.27
CA TYR A 62 -2.84 -17.70 -16.48
C TYR A 62 -3.67 -16.77 -15.63
N PHE A 63 -3.30 -16.64 -14.34
CA PHE A 63 -3.97 -15.78 -13.37
C PHE A 63 -3.19 -14.49 -13.18
N VAL A 64 -3.87 -13.36 -13.39
CA VAL A 64 -3.33 -12.02 -13.11
C VAL A 64 -4.07 -11.45 -11.90
N ASN A 65 -3.41 -11.39 -10.76
CA ASN A 65 -4.03 -11.04 -9.47
C ASN A 65 -4.89 -9.78 -9.52
N LEU A 66 -4.46 -8.74 -10.23
CA LEU A 66 -5.26 -7.50 -10.39
C LEU A 66 -6.60 -7.80 -11.10
N PHE A 67 -6.60 -8.62 -12.15
CA PHE A 67 -7.81 -8.93 -12.90
C PHE A 67 -8.75 -9.82 -12.11
N ASP A 68 -8.20 -10.84 -11.43
CA ASP A 68 -8.99 -11.75 -10.60
C ASP A 68 -9.64 -11.04 -9.41
N CYS A 69 -8.89 -10.17 -8.72
CA CYS A 69 -9.41 -9.36 -7.62
C CYS A 69 -10.46 -8.35 -8.09
N THR A 70 -10.23 -7.75 -9.26
CA THR A 70 -11.21 -6.86 -9.90
C THR A 70 -12.51 -7.59 -10.20
N LEU A 71 -12.43 -8.77 -10.82
CA LEU A 71 -13.59 -9.61 -11.13
C LEU A 71 -14.31 -10.04 -9.85
N ALA A 72 -13.58 -10.45 -8.81
CA ALA A 72 -14.15 -10.82 -7.52
C ALA A 72 -15.01 -9.67 -6.94
N ASN A 73 -14.51 -8.45 -6.97
CA ASN A 73 -15.25 -7.27 -6.52
C ASN A 73 -16.49 -6.98 -7.37
N TYR A 74 -16.42 -7.18 -8.70
CA TYR A 74 -17.61 -7.09 -9.58
C TYR A 74 -18.66 -8.14 -9.24
N CYS A 75 -18.24 -9.34 -8.85
CA CYS A 75 -19.12 -10.43 -8.45
C CYS A 75 -19.59 -10.34 -6.99
N GLY A 76 -19.18 -9.31 -6.24
CA GLY A 76 -19.49 -9.17 -4.81
C GLY A 76 -18.82 -10.21 -3.92
N VAL A 77 -17.74 -10.84 -4.40
CA VAL A 77 -16.94 -11.83 -3.67
C VAL A 77 -15.71 -11.14 -3.07
N MET A 78 -15.26 -11.63 -1.92
CA MET A 78 -14.05 -11.10 -1.28
C MET A 78 -12.83 -11.32 -2.20
N PRO A 79 -12.07 -10.26 -2.54
CA PRO A 79 -10.88 -10.41 -3.37
C PRO A 79 -9.77 -11.15 -2.60
N GLY A 80 -8.95 -11.92 -3.31
CA GLY A 80 -7.84 -12.67 -2.74
C GLY A 80 -6.66 -11.80 -2.26
N SER A 81 -6.71 -10.49 -2.46
CA SER A 81 -5.68 -9.54 -2.04
C SER A 81 -6.26 -8.40 -1.22
N CYS A 82 -5.61 -8.09 -0.08
CA CYS A 82 -5.99 -6.97 0.79
C CYS A 82 -5.90 -5.60 0.09
N VAL A 83 -5.11 -5.50 -0.99
CA VAL A 83 -5.02 -4.29 -1.82
C VAL A 83 -6.40 -3.89 -2.35
N TYR A 84 -7.20 -4.86 -2.78
CA TYR A 84 -8.54 -4.66 -3.37
C TYR A 84 -9.69 -4.88 -2.38
N ALA A 85 -9.39 -5.18 -1.11
CA ALA A 85 -10.41 -5.32 -0.06
C ALA A 85 -10.75 -3.96 0.59
N LYS A 86 -11.94 -3.85 1.18
CA LYS A 86 -12.40 -2.63 1.88
C LYS A 86 -11.55 -2.29 3.10
N VAL A 87 -11.03 -3.32 3.77
CA VAL A 87 -10.20 -3.21 4.98
C VAL A 87 -8.90 -3.98 4.76
N CYS A 88 -7.88 -3.67 5.53
CA CYS A 88 -6.61 -4.40 5.54
C CYS A 88 -6.24 -4.84 6.96
N GLY A 89 -4.96 -5.18 7.21
CA GLY A 89 -4.49 -5.55 8.55
C GLY A 89 -4.76 -7.01 8.92
N GLY A 90 -5.13 -7.87 7.96
CA GLY A 90 -5.25 -9.32 8.20
C GLY A 90 -3.92 -10.08 8.17
N ASN A 91 -2.86 -9.47 7.64
CA ASN A 91 -1.56 -10.09 7.41
C ASN A 91 -0.48 -9.34 8.21
N SER A 92 -0.39 -9.62 9.50
CA SER A 92 0.70 -9.10 10.34
C SER A 92 2.04 -9.73 9.96
N ILE A 93 3.12 -9.03 10.25
CA ILE A 93 4.47 -9.53 10.09
C ILE A 93 5.22 -9.50 11.42
N ILE A 94 6.12 -10.47 11.59
CA ILE A 94 7.02 -10.58 12.74
C ILE A 94 8.45 -10.38 12.23
N GLU A 95 9.13 -9.39 12.74
CA GLU A 95 10.53 -9.13 12.46
C GLU A 95 11.45 -10.08 13.23
N HIS A 96 12.70 -10.20 12.78
CA HIS A 96 13.70 -11.11 13.35
C HIS A 96 13.97 -10.91 14.86
N ASN A 97 13.69 -9.72 15.39
CA ASN A 97 13.81 -9.39 16.80
C ASN A 97 12.54 -9.67 17.62
N GLY A 98 11.51 -10.23 17.00
CA GLY A 98 10.22 -10.54 17.61
C GLY A 98 9.22 -9.38 17.60
N ASP A 99 9.55 -8.24 17.02
CA ASP A 99 8.63 -7.11 16.88
C ASP A 99 7.53 -7.43 15.86
N VAL A 100 6.29 -7.08 16.20
CA VAL A 100 5.09 -7.36 15.37
C VAL A 100 4.54 -6.06 14.82
N TYR A 101 4.21 -6.09 13.54
CA TYR A 101 3.64 -4.97 12.79
C TYR A 101 2.35 -5.38 12.08
N PRO A 102 1.44 -4.44 11.78
CA PRO A 102 0.13 -4.73 11.18
C PRO A 102 0.20 -5.24 9.75
N CYS A 103 1.29 -4.96 9.04
CA CYS A 103 1.47 -5.29 7.62
C CYS A 103 2.95 -5.16 7.24
N ASP A 104 3.41 -5.99 6.29
CA ASP A 104 4.78 -5.94 5.72
C ASP A 104 5.11 -4.59 5.05
N HIS A 105 4.11 -3.88 4.55
CA HIS A 105 4.30 -2.53 4.00
C HIS A 105 4.46 -1.44 5.06
N PHE A 106 4.16 -1.72 6.33
CA PHE A 106 4.13 -0.74 7.42
C PHE A 106 5.04 -1.12 8.60
N VAL A 107 6.23 -1.63 8.27
CA VAL A 107 7.29 -1.93 9.25
C VAL A 107 8.01 -0.63 9.64
N TYR A 108 7.29 0.24 10.32
CA TYR A 108 7.81 1.51 10.86
C TYR A 108 7.49 1.58 12.35
N THR A 109 8.39 2.14 13.14
CA THR A 109 8.29 2.17 14.61
C THR A 109 6.92 2.64 15.12
N LYS A 110 6.32 3.62 14.46
CA LYS A 110 4.99 4.17 14.83
C LYS A 110 3.82 3.17 14.68
N TYR A 111 4.01 2.08 13.93
CA TYR A 111 3.00 1.03 13.71
C TYR A 111 3.29 -0.24 14.49
N LYS A 112 4.34 -0.29 15.31
CA LYS A 112 4.68 -1.46 16.11
C LYS A 112 3.55 -1.80 17.07
N LEU A 113 3.03 -3.03 17.00
CA LEU A 113 1.96 -3.55 17.87
C LEU A 113 2.50 -4.08 19.20
N GLY A 114 3.72 -4.58 19.20
CA GLY A 114 4.37 -5.15 20.38
C GLY A 114 5.49 -6.10 19.98
N ASN A 115 5.88 -6.96 20.93
CA ASN A 115 6.87 -8.01 20.70
C ASN A 115 6.29 -9.35 21.17
N ILE A 116 6.57 -10.43 20.44
CA ILE A 116 6.07 -11.79 20.75
C ILE A 116 6.60 -12.35 22.07
N GLN A 117 7.67 -11.76 22.63
CA GLN A 117 8.18 -12.14 23.96
C GLN A 117 7.35 -11.54 25.09
N ASP A 118 6.64 -10.42 24.84
CA ASP A 118 5.90 -9.67 25.86
C ASP A 118 4.39 -9.93 25.77
N LYS A 119 3.86 -10.14 24.56
CA LYS A 119 2.42 -10.30 24.29
C LYS A 119 2.18 -11.42 23.31
N SER A 120 1.04 -12.11 23.45
CA SER A 120 0.63 -13.10 22.46
C SER A 120 0.26 -12.43 21.12
N LEU A 121 0.52 -13.14 20.02
CA LEU A 121 0.12 -12.65 18.68
C LEU A 121 -1.39 -12.38 18.60
N ARG A 122 -2.20 -13.21 19.29
CA ARG A 122 -3.66 -13.02 19.34
C ARG A 122 -4.04 -11.67 19.96
N GLU A 123 -3.45 -11.31 21.09
CA GLU A 123 -3.70 -10.01 21.75
C GLU A 123 -3.33 -8.84 20.83
N MET A 124 -2.17 -8.92 20.16
CA MET A 124 -1.72 -7.89 19.23
C MET A 124 -2.66 -7.77 18.04
N MET A 125 -3.10 -8.90 17.45
CA MET A 125 -4.02 -8.91 16.31
C MET A 125 -5.45 -8.45 16.64
N GLN A 126 -5.84 -8.53 17.90
CA GLN A 126 -7.14 -8.07 18.39
C GLN A 126 -7.08 -6.69 19.06
N SER A 127 -5.92 -6.06 19.06
CA SER A 127 -5.75 -4.73 19.66
C SER A 127 -6.53 -3.65 18.91
N SER A 128 -6.87 -2.58 19.63
CA SER A 128 -7.52 -1.40 19.04
C SER A 128 -6.71 -0.77 17.93
N GLU A 129 -5.39 -0.79 18.07
CA GLU A 129 -4.43 -0.28 17.08
C GLU A 129 -4.49 -1.08 15.79
N GLN A 130 -4.51 -2.42 15.87
CA GLN A 130 -4.62 -3.29 14.70
C GLN A 130 -5.97 -3.14 14.00
N VAL A 131 -7.05 -3.12 14.76
CA VAL A 131 -8.41 -2.92 14.23
C VAL A 131 -8.51 -1.55 13.55
N LYS A 132 -8.02 -0.51 14.22
CA LYS A 132 -7.99 0.84 13.64
C LYS A 132 -7.18 0.89 12.35
N PHE A 133 -5.98 0.31 12.34
CA PHE A 133 -5.15 0.24 11.14
C PHE A 133 -5.92 -0.36 9.94
N GLY A 134 -6.64 -1.45 10.16
CA GLY A 134 -7.44 -2.09 9.12
C GLY A 134 -8.58 -1.22 8.61
N LEU A 135 -9.31 -0.57 9.50
CA LEU A 135 -10.45 0.29 9.19
C LEU A 135 -10.02 1.61 8.55
N ASP A 136 -8.86 2.14 8.91
CA ASP A 136 -8.31 3.38 8.36
C ASP A 136 -8.09 3.29 6.85
N LYS A 137 -7.98 2.09 6.29
CA LYS A 137 -7.93 1.93 4.84
C LYS A 137 -9.14 2.58 4.14
N ARG A 138 -10.34 2.44 4.68
CA ARG A 138 -11.56 3.06 4.13
C ARG A 138 -11.79 4.46 4.70
N SER A 139 -11.63 4.64 6.01
CA SER A 139 -11.97 5.91 6.67
C SER A 139 -11.06 7.08 6.27
N SER A 140 -9.84 6.78 5.77
CA SER A 140 -8.88 7.78 5.30
C SER A 140 -8.99 8.10 3.80
N LEU A 141 -10.00 7.59 3.09
CA LEU A 141 -10.17 7.89 1.67
C LEU A 141 -10.56 9.36 1.45
N PRO A 142 -9.88 10.05 0.50
CA PRO A 142 -10.26 11.42 0.14
C PRO A 142 -11.64 11.45 -0.54
N SER A 143 -12.29 12.59 -0.49
CA SER A 143 -13.62 12.79 -1.06
C SER A 143 -13.72 12.43 -2.54
N LYS A 144 -12.62 12.60 -3.29
CA LYS A 144 -12.51 12.19 -4.69
C LYS A 144 -12.69 10.66 -4.85
N CYS A 145 -12.05 9.87 -3.98
CA CYS A 145 -12.19 8.42 -3.98
C CYS A 145 -13.60 7.96 -3.57
N LEU A 146 -14.15 8.58 -2.52
CA LEU A 146 -15.50 8.24 -2.03
C LEU A 146 -16.60 8.51 -3.07
N ARG A 147 -16.39 9.44 -4.01
CA ARG A 147 -17.31 9.73 -5.12
C ARG A 147 -16.93 9.05 -6.44
N CYS A 148 -15.84 8.26 -6.44
CA CYS A 148 -15.38 7.59 -7.64
C CYS A 148 -16.31 6.42 -7.99
N LYS A 149 -16.75 6.33 -9.25
CA LYS A 149 -17.58 5.22 -9.73
C LYS A 149 -16.91 3.85 -9.66
N TRP A 150 -15.59 3.83 -9.51
CA TRP A 150 -14.77 2.62 -9.40
C TRP A 150 -14.38 2.30 -7.95
N GLU A 151 -14.90 3.05 -6.96
CA GLU A 151 -14.54 2.81 -5.55
C GLU A 151 -14.83 1.37 -5.12
N PHE A 152 -15.93 0.79 -5.55
CA PHE A 152 -16.35 -0.57 -5.22
C PHE A 152 -15.39 -1.67 -5.71
N VAL A 153 -14.55 -1.38 -6.70
CA VAL A 153 -13.51 -2.29 -7.23
C VAL A 153 -12.15 -1.99 -6.59
N CYS A 154 -11.79 -0.70 -6.54
CA CYS A 154 -10.46 -0.24 -6.16
C CYS A 154 -10.29 -0.15 -4.63
N HIS A 155 -11.33 0.26 -3.88
CA HIS A 155 -11.27 0.56 -2.45
C HIS A 155 -10.09 1.45 -2.04
N GLY A 156 -9.64 2.31 -2.98
CA GLY A 156 -8.50 3.20 -2.80
C GLY A 156 -7.15 2.49 -2.77
N GLU A 157 -7.06 1.23 -3.16
CA GLU A 157 -5.85 0.43 -3.24
C GLU A 157 -5.06 0.38 -1.91
N CYS A 158 -3.75 0.11 -1.92
CA CYS A 158 -2.96 0.02 -0.70
C CYS A 158 -2.70 1.41 -0.07
N PRO A 159 -2.95 1.61 1.23
CA PRO A 159 -2.63 2.86 1.92
C PRO A 159 -1.15 3.28 1.80
N LYS A 160 -0.24 2.34 1.58
CA LYS A 160 1.19 2.60 1.34
C LYS A 160 1.43 3.54 0.16
N HIS A 161 0.55 3.53 -0.84
CA HIS A 161 0.68 4.34 -2.05
C HIS A 161 -0.14 5.64 -2.01
N ARG A 162 -0.80 5.96 -0.89
CA ARG A 162 -1.74 7.08 -0.76
C ARG A 162 -1.08 8.36 -0.26
N PHE A 163 -0.09 8.85 -0.96
CA PHE A 163 0.64 10.08 -0.60
C PHE A 163 0.39 11.27 -1.53
N ASN A 164 -0.33 11.06 -2.63
CA ASN A 164 -0.71 12.16 -3.51
C ASN A 164 -1.81 13.02 -2.89
N ARG A 165 -1.88 14.27 -3.35
CA ARG A 165 -2.95 15.20 -3.01
C ARG A 165 -3.96 15.28 -4.14
N THR A 166 -5.22 15.49 -3.81
CA THR A 166 -6.25 15.85 -4.79
C THR A 166 -6.05 17.31 -5.24
N GLU A 167 -6.72 17.69 -6.31
CA GLU A 167 -6.76 19.08 -6.79
C GLU A 167 -7.24 20.08 -5.71
N ASN A 168 -8.10 19.60 -4.80
CA ASN A 168 -8.62 20.39 -3.67
C ASN A 168 -7.71 20.34 -2.43
N GLY A 169 -6.54 19.71 -2.51
CA GLY A 169 -5.57 19.61 -1.43
C GLY A 169 -5.80 18.46 -0.43
N ASP A 170 -6.87 17.66 -0.56
CA ASP A 170 -7.09 16.48 0.29
C ASP A 170 -5.91 15.50 0.11
N THR A 171 -5.42 14.95 1.21
CA THR A 171 -4.36 13.92 1.20
C THR A 171 -4.94 12.52 1.01
N GLY A 172 -4.09 11.55 0.69
CA GLY A 172 -4.46 10.14 0.66
C GLY A 172 -4.93 9.63 -0.71
N LEU A 173 -4.70 10.39 -1.78
CA LEU A 173 -4.92 9.90 -3.14
C LEU A 173 -3.81 8.91 -3.53
N ASN A 174 -4.20 7.76 -4.10
CA ASN A 174 -3.26 6.74 -4.57
C ASN A 174 -2.37 7.29 -5.69
N ALA A 175 -1.12 6.84 -5.72
CA ALA A 175 -0.11 7.25 -6.71
C ALA A 175 -0.07 6.35 -7.96
N LEU A 176 -0.76 5.21 -7.94
CA LEU A 176 -0.89 4.27 -9.07
C LEU A 176 -2.20 4.43 -9.81
#